data_e900be86e872781b89c7862a8779c730
#
_entry.id   e900be86e872781b89c7862a8779c730
#
_cell.length_a   1.000
_cell.length_b   1.000
_cell.length_c   1.000
_cell.angle_alpha   90.00
_cell.angle_beta   90.00
_cell.angle_gamma   90.00
#
_symmetry.space_group_name_H-M   'P 1'
#
loop_
_entity.id
_entity.type
_entity.pdbx_description
1 polymer ?
#
loop_
_entity_poly.entity_id
_entity_poly.type
_entity_poly.pdbx_seq_one_letter_code
_entity_poly.pdbx_strand_id
1 'polypeptide(L)'
;MKAFWVAAACGMVLALAGCSGDFKGTARGLFVGYVTDKTEEEVAAKVGKPDSVDNKMPNTPKWIYKKKTFDPDNQSKFDDETILIFQKDSSGKFKVTQVIFG
;
A
#
# COMPACT_ATOMS: atom_id res chain seq x y z
N MET A 1 -35.26 -10.32 -12.83
CA MET A 1 -35.07 -9.26 -11.97
C MET A 1 -33.89 -9.38 -11.03
N LYS A 2 -33.62 -10.52 -10.51
CA LYS A 2 -32.46 -10.65 -9.66
C LYS A 2 -31.16 -10.56 -10.38
N ALA A 3 -31.14 -10.83 -11.64
CA ALA A 3 -29.93 -10.82 -12.42
C ALA A 3 -29.27 -9.44 -12.44
N PHE A 4 -30.03 -8.39 -12.45
CA PHE A 4 -29.39 -7.09 -12.58
C PHE A 4 -28.75 -6.63 -11.30
N TRP A 5 -29.04 -7.22 -10.19
CA TRP A 5 -28.32 -6.93 -8.97
C TRP A 5 -26.87 -7.30 -9.08
N VAL A 6 -26.66 -8.49 -9.58
CA VAL A 6 -25.33 -9.01 -9.72
C VAL A 6 -24.51 -8.15 -10.67
N ALA A 7 -25.16 -7.72 -11.73
CA ALA A 7 -24.48 -6.87 -12.70
C ALA A 7 -23.97 -5.58 -12.06
N ALA A 8 -24.77 -4.99 -11.23
CA ALA A 8 -24.37 -3.76 -10.57
C ALA A 8 -23.18 -3.99 -9.66
N ALA A 9 -23.23 -5.06 -8.90
CA ALA A 9 -22.13 -5.38 -8.02
C ALA A 9 -20.83 -5.61 -8.78
N CYS A 10 -20.90 -6.31 -9.87
CA CYS A 10 -19.73 -6.57 -10.69
C CYS A 10 -19.11 -5.27 -11.21
N GLY A 11 -19.95 -4.34 -11.61
CA GLY A 11 -19.44 -3.08 -12.10
C GLY A 11 -18.64 -2.34 -11.08
N MET A 12 -19.10 -2.34 -9.87
CA MET A 12 -18.37 -1.66 -8.80
C MET A 12 -17.01 -2.29 -8.53
N VAL A 13 -16.96 -3.59 -8.51
CA VAL A 13 -15.73 -4.30 -8.28
C VAL A 13 -14.69 -3.99 -9.35
N LEU A 14 -15.12 -3.94 -10.58
CA LEU A 14 -14.23 -3.62 -11.68
C LEU A 14 -13.65 -2.22 -11.56
N ALA A 15 -14.45 -1.27 -11.13
CA ALA A 15 -13.98 0.08 -10.95
C ALA A 15 -12.86 0.15 -9.92
N LEU A 16 -13.02 -0.55 -8.83
CA LEU A 16 -11.99 -0.59 -7.79
C LEU A 16 -10.70 -1.22 -8.29
N ALA A 17 -10.83 -2.31 -9.00
CA ALA A 17 -9.67 -2.97 -9.56
C ALA A 17 -8.92 -2.07 -10.53
N GLY A 18 -9.63 -1.34 -11.36
CA GLY A 18 -9.02 -0.42 -12.28
C GLY A 18 -8.24 0.68 -11.59
N CYS A 19 -8.79 1.23 -10.52
CA CYS A 19 -8.11 2.26 -9.77
C CYS A 19 -6.80 1.76 -9.19
N SER A 20 -6.80 0.56 -8.65
CA SER A 20 -5.58 -0.02 -8.09
C SER A 20 -4.52 -0.23 -9.15
N GLY A 21 -4.93 -0.65 -10.34
CA GLY A 21 -3.98 -0.94 -11.39
C GLY A 21 -3.30 0.28 -11.98
N ASP A 22 -3.89 1.45 -11.80
CA ASP A 22 -3.35 2.67 -12.39
C ASP A 22 -2.40 3.43 -11.49
N PHE A 23 -2.08 2.90 -10.37
CA PHE A 23 -1.20 3.59 -9.43
C PHE A 23 0.24 3.54 -9.91
N LYS A 24 0.76 4.68 -10.36
CA LYS A 24 2.06 4.74 -11.06
C LYS A 24 3.17 5.38 -10.26
N GLY A 25 3.03 5.47 -9.01
CA GLY A 25 4.04 6.09 -8.19
C GLY A 25 3.48 7.27 -7.44
N THR A 26 4.08 7.55 -6.31
CA THR A 26 3.61 8.58 -5.40
C THR A 26 4.82 9.29 -4.81
N ALA A 27 4.71 10.60 -4.64
CA ALA A 27 5.75 11.36 -3.95
C ALA A 27 5.90 10.80 -2.53
N ARG A 28 7.15 10.77 -2.05
CA ARG A 28 7.45 10.22 -0.72
C ARG A 28 6.54 10.75 0.38
N GLY A 29 6.38 12.07 0.44
CA GLY A 29 5.56 12.69 1.48
C GLY A 29 4.10 12.25 1.46
N LEU A 30 3.52 12.15 0.28
CA LEU A 30 2.15 11.68 0.13
C LEU A 30 2.03 10.21 0.52
N PHE A 31 3.01 9.41 0.12
CA PHE A 31 3.01 7.99 0.42
C PHE A 31 3.02 7.75 1.93
N VAL A 32 3.85 8.48 2.66
CA VAL A 32 3.90 8.39 4.12
C VAL A 32 2.53 8.69 4.71
N GLY A 33 1.87 9.73 4.23
CA GLY A 33 0.53 10.08 4.71
C GLY A 33 -0.51 9.00 4.43
N TYR A 34 -0.35 8.27 3.35
CA TYR A 34 -1.31 7.23 2.98
C TYR A 34 -1.15 5.96 3.83
N VAL A 35 0.03 5.69 4.36
CA VAL A 35 0.31 4.40 5.00
C VAL A 35 0.57 4.46 6.50
N THR A 36 0.96 5.62 7.03
CA THR A 36 1.31 5.73 8.46
C THR A 36 0.11 5.40 9.34
N ASP A 37 0.33 4.54 10.33
CA ASP A 37 -0.70 4.07 11.27
C ASP A 37 -1.84 3.30 10.62
N LYS A 38 -1.64 2.83 9.39
CA LYS A 38 -2.64 2.03 8.70
C LYS A 38 -2.34 0.55 8.85
N THR A 39 -3.41 -0.25 8.86
CA THR A 39 -3.27 -1.70 8.91
C THR A 39 -2.84 -2.22 7.54
N GLU A 40 -2.44 -3.50 7.51
CA GLU A 40 -2.06 -4.15 6.26
C GLU A 40 -3.18 -4.06 5.21
N GLU A 41 -4.41 -4.29 5.64
CA GLU A 41 -5.56 -4.22 4.74
C GLU A 41 -5.78 -2.81 4.21
N GLU A 42 -5.65 -1.82 5.07
CA GLU A 42 -5.82 -0.42 4.67
C GLU A 42 -4.72 0.02 3.71
N VAL A 43 -3.49 -0.41 3.95
CA VAL A 43 -2.38 -0.11 3.07
C VAL A 43 -2.60 -0.73 1.69
N ALA A 44 -2.98 -2.01 1.67
CA ALA A 44 -3.23 -2.70 0.39
C ALA A 44 -4.36 -2.04 -0.39
N ALA A 45 -5.39 -1.57 0.30
CA ALA A 45 -6.50 -0.89 -0.36
C ALA A 45 -6.10 0.47 -0.91
N LYS A 46 -5.17 1.15 -0.26
CA LYS A 46 -4.80 2.51 -0.64
C LYS A 46 -3.68 2.55 -1.68
N VAL A 47 -2.62 1.80 -1.47
CA VAL A 47 -1.45 1.85 -2.35
C VAL A 47 -1.17 0.54 -3.09
N GLY A 48 -1.95 -0.48 -2.85
CA GLY A 48 -1.78 -1.76 -3.51
C GLY A 48 -0.91 -2.72 -2.73
N LYS A 49 -0.85 -3.95 -3.21
CA LYS A 49 -0.08 -4.99 -2.55
C LYS A 49 1.42 -4.77 -2.76
N PRO A 50 2.25 -5.21 -1.82
CA PRO A 50 3.69 -5.05 -1.96
C PRO A 50 4.25 -6.02 -2.99
N ASP A 51 5.44 -5.70 -3.50
CA ASP A 51 6.16 -6.60 -4.40
C ASP A 51 6.70 -7.81 -3.65
N SER A 52 7.07 -7.62 -2.40
CA SER A 52 7.51 -8.74 -1.56
C SER A 52 7.23 -8.44 -0.10
N VAL A 53 7.24 -9.49 0.71
CA VAL A 53 6.98 -9.40 2.15
C VAL A 53 8.12 -10.10 2.87
N ASP A 54 8.66 -9.45 3.89
CA ASP A 54 9.73 -10.02 4.73
C ASP A 54 9.15 -10.31 6.10
N ASN A 55 8.97 -11.59 6.41
CA ASN A 55 8.42 -12.07 7.67
C ASN A 55 9.46 -12.70 8.58
N LYS A 56 10.73 -12.41 8.37
CA LYS A 56 11.80 -12.98 9.19
C LYS A 56 11.62 -12.64 10.66
N MET A 57 11.09 -11.45 10.95
CA MET A 57 10.79 -11.03 12.31
C MET A 57 9.27 -10.96 12.48
N PRO A 58 8.66 -11.96 13.12
CA PRO A 58 7.20 -12.05 13.15
C PRO A 58 6.50 -10.84 13.78
N ASN A 59 7.16 -10.16 14.70
CA ASN A 59 6.56 -9.00 15.35
C ASN A 59 6.72 -7.70 14.58
N THR A 60 7.54 -7.70 13.55
CA THR A 60 7.78 -6.53 12.72
C THR A 60 7.88 -6.94 11.26
N PRO A 61 6.76 -7.40 10.66
CA PRO A 61 6.77 -7.74 9.24
C PRO A 61 7.06 -6.51 8.40
N LYS A 62 7.71 -6.71 7.27
CA LYS A 62 8.06 -5.62 6.37
C LYS A 62 7.46 -5.87 5.01
N TRP A 63 6.90 -4.83 4.43
CA TRP A 63 6.39 -4.86 3.07
C TRP A 63 7.34 -4.05 2.19
N ILE A 64 7.75 -4.62 1.09
CA ILE A 64 8.71 -4.00 0.19
C ILE A 64 8.05 -3.69 -1.14
N TYR A 65 8.08 -2.41 -1.51
CA TYR A 65 7.57 -1.94 -2.80
C TYR A 65 8.76 -1.50 -3.65
N LYS A 66 8.73 -1.84 -4.93
CA LYS A 66 9.78 -1.45 -5.86
C LYS A 66 9.27 -0.40 -6.83
N LYS A 67 10.07 0.66 -7.01
CA LYS A 67 9.73 1.74 -7.95
C LYS A 67 8.34 2.30 -7.70
N LYS A 68 7.96 2.43 -6.45
CA LYS A 68 6.62 2.88 -6.06
C LYS A 68 6.59 4.35 -5.70
N THR A 69 7.65 4.84 -5.07
CA THR A 69 7.72 6.21 -4.60
C THR A 69 8.83 6.95 -5.31
N PHE A 70 8.72 8.27 -5.36
CA PHE A 70 9.75 9.11 -5.96
C PHE A 70 10.03 10.31 -5.06
N ASP A 71 11.22 10.88 -5.23
CA ASP A 71 11.67 12.03 -4.45
C ASP A 71 11.49 13.29 -5.31
N PRO A 72 10.47 14.12 -5.04
CA PRO A 72 10.25 15.32 -5.83
C PRO A 72 11.37 16.35 -5.68
N ASP A 73 12.14 16.28 -4.60
CA ASP A 73 13.26 17.20 -4.38
C ASP A 73 14.54 16.74 -5.08
N ASN A 74 14.52 15.57 -5.69
CA ASN A 74 15.66 15.01 -6.40
C ASN A 74 15.24 14.60 -7.80
N GLN A 75 14.70 15.57 -8.56
CA GLN A 75 14.32 15.40 -9.96
C GLN A 75 13.29 14.28 -10.17
N SER A 76 12.47 14.03 -9.15
CA SER A 76 11.45 12.98 -9.18
C SER A 76 12.03 11.59 -9.45
N LYS A 77 13.22 11.35 -8.95
CA LYS A 77 13.87 10.06 -9.09
C LYS A 77 13.12 9.02 -8.25
N PHE A 78 12.83 7.88 -8.85
CA PHE A 78 12.14 6.80 -8.16
C PHE A 78 13.09 6.08 -7.20
N ASP A 79 12.55 5.68 -6.07
CA ASP A 79 13.26 4.85 -5.11
C ASP A 79 13.30 3.42 -5.62
N ASP A 80 14.43 2.76 -5.45
CA ASP A 80 14.54 1.34 -5.81
C ASP A 80 13.62 0.51 -4.96
N GLU A 81 13.55 0.82 -3.67
CA GLU A 81 12.68 0.13 -2.74
C GLU A 81 12.08 1.10 -1.74
N THR A 82 10.84 0.85 -1.36
CA THR A 82 10.19 1.54 -0.26
C THR A 82 9.72 0.47 0.71
N ILE A 83 10.18 0.56 1.95
CA ILE A 83 9.94 -0.49 2.94
C ILE A 83 9.01 0.04 4.02
N LEU A 84 7.92 -0.67 4.23
CA LEU A 84 7.00 -0.38 5.32
C LEU A 84 7.27 -1.37 6.46
N ILE A 85 7.50 -0.84 7.65
CA ILE A 85 7.69 -1.68 8.83
C ILE A 85 6.43 -1.61 9.65
N PHE A 86 5.83 -2.78 9.89
CA PHE A 86 4.62 -2.90 10.69
C PHE A 86 4.97 -3.33 12.10
N GLN A 87 4.21 -2.85 13.06
CA GLN A 87 4.32 -3.29 14.45
C GLN A 87 2.93 -3.51 15.01
N LYS A 88 2.82 -4.49 15.89
CA LYS A 88 1.57 -4.80 16.53
C LYS A 88 1.22 -3.72 17.54
N ASP A 89 0.00 -3.21 17.48
CA ASP A 89 -0.46 -2.21 18.44
C ASP A 89 -1.12 -2.89 19.65
N SER A 90 -1.67 -2.08 20.55
CA SER A 90 -2.29 -2.61 21.77
C SER A 90 -3.53 -3.45 21.47
N SER A 91 -4.16 -3.28 20.33
CA SER A 91 -5.33 -4.08 19.94
C SER A 91 -4.94 -5.37 19.24
N GLY A 92 -3.65 -5.60 19.00
CA GLY A 92 -3.16 -6.79 18.31
C GLY A 92 -3.11 -6.69 16.81
N LYS A 93 -3.34 -5.52 16.26
CA LYS A 93 -3.28 -5.30 14.82
C LYS A 93 -1.92 -4.73 14.41
N PHE A 94 -1.44 -5.17 13.25
CA PHE A 94 -0.20 -4.64 12.71
C PHE A 94 -0.48 -3.34 11.96
N LYS A 95 0.26 -2.30 12.32
CA LYS A 95 0.14 -0.98 11.69
C LYS A 95 1.52 -0.47 11.30
N VAL A 96 1.57 0.32 10.25
CA VAL A 96 2.83 0.89 9.77
C VAL A 96 3.34 1.90 10.80
N THR A 97 4.56 1.68 11.28
CA THR A 97 5.21 2.60 12.22
C THR A 97 6.40 3.29 11.62
N GLN A 98 6.93 2.78 10.51
CA GLN A 98 8.12 3.36 9.89
C GLN A 98 8.09 3.11 8.39
N VAL A 99 8.55 4.09 7.63
CA VAL A 99 8.69 3.99 6.17
C VAL A 99 10.13 4.33 5.83
N ILE A 100 10.78 3.46 5.06
CA ILE A 100 12.18 3.65 4.65
C ILE A 100 12.22 3.73 3.13
N PHE A 101 12.88 4.77 2.62
CA PHE A 101 13.07 4.97 1.19
C PHE A 101 14.52 4.69 0.82
N GLY A 102 14.74 4.05 -0.33
CA GLY A 102 16.11 3.75 -0.71
C GLY A 102 16.34 3.49 -2.20
#